data_bce335d12a0a7b7d7888c50272787920
#
_entry.id   bce335d12a0a7b7d7888c50272787920
#
_cell.length_a   1.000
_cell.length_b   1.000
_cell.length_c   1.000
_cell.angle_alpha   90.00
_cell.angle_beta   90.00
_cell.angle_gamma   90.00
#
_symmetry.space_group_name_H-M   'P 1'
#
loop_
_entity.id
_entity.type
_entity.pdbx_description
1 polymer ?
#
loop_
_entity_poly.entity_id
_entity_poly.type
_entity_poly.pdbx_seq_one_letter_code
_entity_poly.pdbx_strand_id
1 'polypeptide(L)'
;ILGTIQPSEIGSFIKSNTENGLMDRILFCYPEQLRATEFPEKELDKIVKDEWYNIYNRIDKTYQLYDVSRGSGLVKLSKGANKIFLDWNKINVYNINSRLGDVVYKGVIRKSENNVFRIALTLETLKNGLKNSKRIFTISENTMVSAIKLTEYFTENIFKLRRDVLEITKMSKQDVWYSQLPNIEFTTAQAYEVAKQTVKVSTRTVDTWLTSKDFIKGDTNGKYIKNFDL
;
A
#
# COMPACT_ATOMS: atom_id res chain seq x y z
N ILE A 1 -1.53 12.58 -5.24
CA ILE A 1 -0.08 12.33 -5.08
C ILE A 1 0.11 10.81 -5.11
N LEU A 2 0.98 10.35 -5.99
CA LEU A 2 1.45 8.97 -6.06
C LEU A 2 2.93 8.95 -5.68
N GLY A 3 3.35 7.97 -4.88
CA GLY A 3 4.74 7.84 -4.46
C GLY A 3 5.06 6.41 -4.03
N THR A 4 6.34 6.13 -3.90
CA THR A 4 6.85 4.87 -3.37
C THR A 4 7.64 5.14 -2.10
N ILE A 5 7.70 4.15 -1.22
CA ILE A 5 8.49 4.18 0.00
C ILE A 5 9.30 2.90 0.09
N GLN A 6 10.56 3.01 0.50
CA GLN A 6 11.41 1.84 0.69
C GLN A 6 10.95 1.04 1.93
N PRO A 7 10.99 -0.31 1.88
CA PRO A 7 10.60 -1.14 3.02
C PRO A 7 11.33 -0.80 4.32
N SER A 8 12.61 -0.41 4.25
CA SER A 8 13.40 0.01 5.41
C SER A 8 12.89 1.28 6.09
N GLU A 9 12.24 2.18 5.36
CA GLU A 9 11.75 3.46 5.87
C GLU A 9 10.31 3.40 6.37
N ILE A 10 9.58 2.35 6.00
CA ILE A 10 8.15 2.25 6.28
C ILE A 10 7.86 2.17 7.78
N GLY A 11 8.76 1.55 8.56
CA GLY A 11 8.64 1.44 10.01
C GLY A 11 8.70 2.80 10.72
N SER A 12 9.66 3.64 10.33
CA SER A 12 9.81 5.00 10.87
C SER A 12 8.64 5.88 10.43
N PHE A 13 8.19 5.76 9.19
CA PHE A 13 7.05 6.47 8.65
C PHE A 13 5.75 6.13 9.41
N ILE A 14 5.49 4.87 9.67
CA ILE A 14 4.32 4.44 10.46
C ILE A 14 4.38 5.01 11.87
N LYS A 15 5.51 4.86 12.57
CA LYS A 15 5.68 5.34 13.94
C LYS A 15 5.44 6.85 14.05
N SER A 16 6.02 7.63 13.17
CA SER A 16 5.90 9.10 13.19
C SER A 16 4.52 9.62 12.79
N ASN A 17 3.68 8.81 12.14
CA ASN A 17 2.40 9.23 11.58
C ASN A 17 1.18 8.49 12.15
N THR A 18 1.35 7.66 13.18
CA THR A 18 0.25 6.89 13.78
C THR A 18 -0.76 7.81 14.50
N GLU A 19 -0.28 8.84 15.19
CA GLU A 19 -1.13 9.71 16.02
C GLU A 19 -1.82 10.82 15.22
N ASN A 20 -1.24 11.26 14.09
CA ASN A 20 -1.78 12.36 13.29
C ASN A 20 -2.85 11.94 12.26
N GLY A 21 -3.15 10.64 12.17
CA GLY A 21 -4.14 10.07 11.25
C GLY A 21 -3.76 10.19 9.77
N LEU A 22 -2.51 10.48 9.43
CA LEU A 22 -2.04 10.53 8.05
C LEU A 22 -2.12 9.15 7.40
N MET A 23 -1.69 8.12 8.13
CA MET A 23 -1.71 6.72 7.66
C MET A 23 -3.11 6.27 7.22
N ASP A 24 -4.13 6.70 7.94
CA ASP A 24 -5.51 6.31 7.66
C ASP A 24 -6.09 6.96 6.39
N ARG A 25 -5.38 7.94 5.82
CA ARG A 25 -5.77 8.67 4.61
C ARG A 25 -5.00 8.25 3.36
N ILE A 26 -3.93 7.46 3.53
CA ILE A 26 -3.11 6.97 2.43
C ILE A 26 -3.63 5.60 1.99
N LEU A 27 -3.78 5.42 0.69
CA LEU A 27 -4.10 4.13 0.10
C LEU A 27 -2.79 3.38 -0.18
N PHE A 28 -2.48 2.38 0.65
CA PHE A 28 -1.27 1.59 0.51
C PHE A 28 -1.50 0.39 -0.43
N CYS A 29 -0.57 0.22 -1.37
CA CYS A 29 -0.43 -1.00 -2.12
C CYS A 29 0.84 -1.71 -1.62
N TYR A 30 0.67 -2.88 -1.02
CA TYR A 30 1.76 -3.66 -0.44
C TYR A 30 1.72 -5.10 -0.97
N PRO A 31 2.27 -5.34 -2.18
CA PRO A 31 2.28 -6.66 -2.80
C PRO A 31 3.25 -7.60 -2.08
N GLU A 32 2.89 -8.89 -1.97
CA GLU A 32 3.66 -9.87 -1.19
C GLU A 32 4.99 -10.23 -1.80
N GLN A 33 5.04 -10.41 -3.09
CA GLN A 33 6.28 -10.72 -3.81
C GLN A 33 6.23 -10.09 -5.19
N LEU A 34 7.15 -9.18 -5.45
CA LEU A 34 7.40 -8.70 -6.81
C LEU A 34 8.50 -9.59 -7.42
N ARG A 35 8.12 -10.43 -8.38
CA ARG A 35 9.13 -11.04 -9.24
C ARG A 35 9.73 -9.94 -10.11
N ALA A 36 11.05 -9.89 -10.18
CA ALA A 36 11.72 -9.05 -11.15
C ALA A 36 11.28 -9.51 -12.55
N THR A 37 10.76 -8.59 -13.33
CA THR A 37 10.40 -8.82 -14.74
C THR A 37 11.33 -7.99 -15.61
N GLU A 38 11.65 -8.51 -16.77
CA GLU A 38 12.39 -7.74 -17.77
C GLU A 38 11.57 -6.51 -18.17
N PHE A 39 12.25 -5.44 -18.51
CA PHE A 39 11.60 -4.27 -19.09
C PHE A 39 10.90 -4.67 -20.38
N PRO A 40 9.64 -4.28 -20.60
CA PRO A 40 8.98 -4.56 -21.87
C PRO A 40 9.72 -3.83 -23.00
N GLU A 41 10.18 -4.57 -24.01
CA GLU A 41 10.83 -4.01 -25.19
C GLU A 41 9.88 -3.17 -26.05
N LYS A 42 8.58 -3.40 -25.92
CA LYS A 42 7.57 -2.71 -26.70
C LYS A 42 7.07 -1.46 -26.00
N GLU A 43 7.13 -0.35 -26.71
CA GLU A 43 6.40 0.85 -26.30
C GLU A 43 4.89 0.63 -26.30
N LEU A 44 4.20 1.39 -25.45
CA LEU A 44 2.74 1.42 -25.46
C LEU A 44 2.23 1.84 -26.84
N ASP A 45 1.28 1.09 -27.39
CA ASP A 45 0.69 1.38 -28.69
C ASP A 45 0.19 2.84 -28.74
N LYS A 46 0.47 3.52 -29.85
CA LYS A 46 0.04 4.90 -30.07
C LYS A 46 -1.48 5.05 -29.92
N ILE A 47 -2.26 4.07 -30.40
CA ILE A 47 -3.73 4.10 -30.29
C ILE A 47 -4.15 4.15 -28.82
N VAL A 48 -3.49 3.36 -27.96
CA VAL A 48 -3.77 3.36 -26.51
C VAL A 48 -3.37 4.68 -25.87
N LYS A 49 -2.21 5.26 -26.25
CA LYS A 49 -1.78 6.59 -25.77
C LYS A 49 -2.79 7.67 -26.16
N ASP A 50 -3.21 7.68 -27.42
CA ASP A 50 -4.16 8.65 -27.95
C ASP A 50 -5.55 8.53 -27.28
N GLU A 51 -6.02 7.29 -27.03
CA GLU A 51 -7.29 7.06 -26.34
C GLU A 51 -7.25 7.55 -24.88
N TRP A 52 -6.17 7.32 -24.14
CA TRP A 52 -5.96 7.88 -22.80
C TRP A 52 -6.00 9.41 -22.80
N TYR A 53 -5.32 10.02 -23.76
CA TYR A 53 -5.32 11.47 -23.91
C TYR A 53 -6.73 12.02 -24.21
N ASN A 54 -7.49 11.32 -25.04
CA ASN A 54 -8.87 11.66 -25.34
C ASN A 54 -9.78 11.55 -24.11
N ILE A 55 -9.64 10.48 -23.32
CA ILE A 55 -10.37 10.29 -22.05
C ILE A 55 -10.07 11.44 -21.09
N TYR A 56 -8.80 11.77 -20.90
CA TYR A 56 -8.38 12.88 -20.05
C TYR A 56 -9.00 14.21 -20.47
N ASN A 57 -8.93 14.55 -21.77
CA ASN A 57 -9.51 15.77 -22.29
C ASN A 57 -11.05 15.83 -22.14
N ARG A 58 -11.73 14.69 -22.29
CA ARG A 58 -13.20 14.60 -22.06
C ARG A 58 -13.52 14.86 -20.59
N ILE A 59 -12.76 14.29 -19.67
CA ILE A 59 -12.92 14.49 -18.23
C ILE A 59 -12.69 15.96 -17.87
N ASP A 60 -11.60 16.55 -18.33
CA ASP A 60 -11.24 17.94 -18.07
C ASP A 60 -12.33 18.90 -18.56
N LYS A 61 -12.78 18.75 -19.80
CA LYS A 61 -13.89 19.53 -20.35
C LYS A 61 -15.18 19.36 -19.56
N THR A 62 -15.46 18.17 -19.08
CA THR A 62 -16.63 17.89 -18.25
C THR A 62 -16.52 18.60 -16.90
N TYR A 63 -15.32 18.58 -16.30
CA TYR A 63 -15.04 19.22 -15.02
C TYR A 63 -15.18 20.75 -15.07
N GLN A 64 -14.75 21.36 -16.17
CA GLN A 64 -14.89 22.81 -16.40
C GLN A 64 -16.34 23.28 -16.48
N LEU A 65 -17.29 22.37 -16.77
CA LEU A 65 -18.72 22.68 -16.80
C LEU A 65 -19.38 22.64 -15.40
N TYR A 66 -18.68 22.20 -14.38
CA TYR A 66 -19.16 22.23 -13.00
C TYR A 66 -18.93 23.60 -12.37
N ASP A 67 -19.97 24.37 -12.24
CA ASP A 67 -19.94 25.59 -11.45
C ASP A 67 -20.11 25.27 -9.97
N VAL A 68 -18.99 25.16 -9.26
CA VAL A 68 -18.97 24.85 -7.82
C VAL A 68 -19.72 25.91 -7.00
N SER A 69 -19.76 27.16 -7.48
CA SER A 69 -20.46 28.27 -6.82
C SER A 69 -21.97 28.11 -6.79
N ARG A 70 -22.53 27.33 -7.73
CA ARG A 70 -23.97 27.06 -7.85
C ARG A 70 -24.41 25.71 -7.25
N GLY A 71 -23.54 25.01 -6.52
CA GLY A 71 -23.86 23.71 -5.94
C GLY A 71 -24.13 22.60 -6.99
N SER A 72 -23.72 22.82 -8.24
CA SER A 72 -24.01 21.92 -9.36
C SER A 72 -23.15 20.65 -9.38
N GLY A 73 -22.23 20.49 -8.41
CA GLY A 73 -21.29 19.39 -8.34
C GLY A 73 -21.75 18.17 -7.53
N LEU A 74 -23.03 18.09 -7.13
CA LEU A 74 -23.52 16.94 -6.35
C LEU A 74 -23.76 15.73 -7.24
N VAL A 75 -22.96 14.68 -7.02
CA VAL A 75 -23.15 13.35 -7.59
C VAL A 75 -23.94 12.49 -6.58
N LYS A 76 -25.06 11.93 -7.02
CA LYS A 76 -25.93 11.08 -6.19
C LYS A 76 -25.58 9.61 -6.35
N LEU A 77 -25.99 8.79 -5.39
CA LEU A 77 -25.97 7.35 -5.54
C LEU A 77 -27.26 6.88 -6.21
N SER A 78 -27.20 5.86 -7.07
CA SER A 78 -28.40 5.12 -7.48
C SER A 78 -29.02 4.43 -6.24
N LYS A 79 -30.29 4.07 -6.30
CA LYS A 79 -30.96 3.35 -5.20
C LYS A 79 -30.22 2.07 -4.82
N GLY A 80 -29.76 1.29 -5.81
CA GLY A 80 -28.99 0.07 -5.58
C GLY A 80 -27.60 0.35 -5.04
N ALA A 81 -26.88 1.35 -5.57
CA ALA A 81 -25.57 1.75 -5.03
C ALA A 81 -25.66 2.18 -3.56
N ASN A 82 -26.71 2.93 -3.20
CA ASN A 82 -26.95 3.33 -1.81
C ASN A 82 -27.23 2.11 -0.92
N LYS A 83 -28.06 1.16 -1.38
CA LYS A 83 -28.33 -0.08 -0.63
C LYS A 83 -27.03 -0.87 -0.40
N ILE A 84 -26.22 -1.09 -1.44
CA ILE A 84 -24.95 -1.81 -1.36
C ILE A 84 -24.02 -1.14 -0.35
N PHE A 85 -23.89 0.19 -0.41
CA PHE A 85 -23.06 0.93 0.55
C PHE A 85 -23.57 0.77 1.99
N LEU A 86 -24.88 0.91 2.22
CA LEU A 86 -25.47 0.79 3.56
C LEU A 86 -25.28 -0.62 4.15
N ASP A 87 -25.44 -1.66 3.34
CA ASP A 87 -25.24 -3.04 3.79
C ASP A 87 -23.76 -3.31 4.15
N TRP A 88 -22.83 -2.82 3.34
CA TRP A 88 -21.39 -2.87 3.65
C TRP A 88 -21.05 -2.06 4.91
N ASN A 89 -21.60 -0.85 5.06
CA ASN A 89 -21.36 0.01 6.22
C ASN A 89 -21.87 -0.62 7.53
N LYS A 90 -23.00 -1.32 7.52
CA LYS A 90 -23.49 -2.06 8.70
C LYS A 90 -22.47 -3.08 9.22
N ILE A 91 -21.79 -3.80 8.30
CA ILE A 91 -20.73 -4.75 8.64
C ILE A 91 -19.55 -4.01 9.29
N ASN A 92 -19.15 -2.87 8.74
CA ASN A 92 -18.08 -2.05 9.30
C ASN A 92 -18.40 -1.54 10.70
N VAL A 93 -19.62 -1.04 10.91
CA VAL A 93 -20.10 -0.59 12.24
C VAL A 93 -20.06 -1.73 13.25
N TYR A 94 -20.52 -2.92 12.87
CA TYR A 94 -20.44 -4.11 13.71
C TYR A 94 -18.99 -4.44 14.07
N ASN A 95 -18.08 -4.46 13.09
CA ASN A 95 -16.67 -4.75 13.28
C ASN A 95 -15.96 -3.72 14.17
N ILE A 96 -16.29 -2.43 14.03
CA ILE A 96 -15.79 -1.36 14.90
C ILE A 96 -16.23 -1.57 16.36
N ASN A 97 -17.49 -1.91 16.56
CA ASN A 97 -18.06 -2.08 17.89
C ASN A 97 -17.58 -3.36 18.59
N SER A 98 -17.30 -4.42 17.83
CA SER A 98 -16.78 -5.68 18.38
C SER A 98 -15.32 -5.59 18.83
N ARG A 99 -14.55 -4.58 18.37
CA ARG A 99 -13.12 -4.38 18.70
C ARG A 99 -12.90 -3.12 19.53
N LEU A 100 -13.51 -3.06 20.72
CA LEU A 100 -13.57 -1.85 21.55
C LEU A 100 -12.21 -1.25 21.94
N GLY A 101 -11.15 -2.03 22.08
CA GLY A 101 -9.81 -1.55 22.45
C GLY A 101 -8.91 -1.12 21.30
N ASP A 102 -9.24 -1.44 20.06
CA ASP A 102 -8.35 -1.22 18.89
C ASP A 102 -8.64 0.11 18.22
N VAL A 103 -8.01 1.18 18.74
CA VAL A 103 -8.16 2.56 18.23
C VAL A 103 -7.68 2.67 16.78
N VAL A 104 -6.61 1.95 16.45
CA VAL A 104 -6.01 1.95 15.11
C VAL A 104 -6.95 1.33 14.09
N TYR A 105 -7.48 0.14 14.41
CA TYR A 105 -8.46 -0.53 13.55
C TYR A 105 -9.67 0.37 13.28
N LYS A 106 -10.20 0.98 14.32
CA LYS A 106 -11.33 1.91 14.21
C LYS A 106 -11.04 3.11 13.33
N GLY A 107 -9.84 3.68 13.45
CA GLY A 107 -9.39 4.81 12.61
C GLY A 107 -9.40 4.46 11.14
N VAL A 108 -8.78 3.34 10.77
CA VAL A 108 -8.69 2.85 9.40
C VAL A 108 -10.09 2.58 8.82
N ILE A 109 -10.93 1.81 9.52
CA ILE A 109 -12.27 1.47 9.04
C ILE A 109 -13.16 2.71 8.88
N ARG A 110 -13.13 3.67 9.81
CA ARG A 110 -13.90 4.92 9.68
C ARG A 110 -13.46 5.75 8.46
N LYS A 111 -12.17 5.73 8.12
CA LYS A 111 -11.68 6.44 6.92
C LYS A 111 -11.99 5.70 5.63
N SER A 112 -12.13 4.37 5.67
CA SER A 112 -12.50 3.57 4.50
C SER A 112 -13.85 3.99 3.91
N GLU A 113 -14.81 4.43 4.73
CA GLU A 113 -16.11 4.95 4.27
C GLU A 113 -15.94 6.14 3.31
N ASN A 114 -15.08 7.09 3.65
CA ASN A 114 -14.78 8.22 2.77
C ASN A 114 -14.02 7.80 1.51
N ASN A 115 -13.15 6.80 1.63
CA ASN A 115 -12.38 6.29 0.51
C ASN A 115 -13.27 5.59 -0.52
N VAL A 116 -14.31 4.85 -0.09
CA VAL A 116 -15.30 4.26 -0.99
C VAL A 116 -15.91 5.33 -1.90
N PHE A 117 -16.36 6.45 -1.35
CA PHE A 117 -16.98 7.52 -2.15
C PHE A 117 -15.98 8.17 -3.12
N ARG A 118 -14.75 8.40 -2.69
CA ARG A 118 -13.70 8.97 -3.54
C ARG A 118 -13.36 8.04 -4.69
N ILE A 119 -13.18 6.75 -4.42
CA ILE A 119 -12.89 5.74 -5.43
C ILE A 119 -14.09 5.57 -6.36
N ALA A 120 -15.31 5.51 -5.83
CA ALA A 120 -16.52 5.40 -6.64
C ALA A 120 -16.69 6.59 -7.60
N LEU A 121 -16.43 7.81 -7.12
CA LEU A 121 -16.46 9.01 -7.96
C LEU A 121 -15.39 8.94 -9.07
N THR A 122 -14.17 8.55 -8.73
CA THR A 122 -13.09 8.39 -9.71
C THR A 122 -13.44 7.35 -10.77
N LEU A 123 -13.90 6.17 -10.37
CA LEU A 123 -14.30 5.10 -11.30
C LEU A 123 -15.47 5.50 -12.20
N GLU A 124 -16.51 6.15 -11.65
CA GLU A 124 -17.64 6.60 -12.46
C GLU A 124 -17.21 7.72 -13.43
N THR A 125 -16.30 8.60 -13.01
CA THR A 125 -15.71 9.63 -13.87
C THR A 125 -14.96 9.03 -15.06
N LEU A 126 -14.08 8.07 -14.81
CA LEU A 126 -13.34 7.35 -15.86
C LEU A 126 -14.30 6.63 -16.82
N LYS A 127 -15.29 5.91 -16.28
CA LYS A 127 -16.29 5.20 -17.06
C LYS A 127 -17.12 6.14 -17.97
N ASN A 128 -17.43 7.33 -17.49
CA ASN A 128 -18.14 8.34 -18.31
C ASN A 128 -17.21 8.99 -19.33
N GLY A 129 -15.95 9.20 -19.03
CA GLY A 129 -14.93 9.63 -19.99
C GLY A 129 -14.79 8.65 -21.15
N LEU A 130 -14.78 7.33 -20.86
CA LEU A 130 -14.78 6.28 -21.87
C LEU A 130 -16.04 6.33 -22.76
N LYS A 131 -17.21 6.55 -22.18
CA LYS A 131 -18.50 6.58 -22.89
C LYS A 131 -18.81 7.90 -23.60
N ASN A 132 -17.90 8.87 -23.55
CA ASN A 132 -18.13 10.22 -24.07
C ASN A 132 -19.39 10.89 -23.50
N SER A 133 -19.73 10.58 -22.25
CA SER A 133 -20.88 11.17 -21.56
C SER A 133 -20.52 12.54 -21.01
N LYS A 134 -21.38 13.52 -21.25
CA LYS A 134 -21.13 14.92 -20.90
C LYS A 134 -21.28 15.23 -19.41
N ARG A 135 -21.86 14.35 -18.59
CA ARG A 135 -22.15 14.65 -17.18
C ARG A 135 -22.35 13.41 -16.32
N ILE A 136 -21.77 13.39 -15.11
CA ILE A 136 -22.01 12.35 -14.11
C ILE A 136 -23.04 12.88 -13.13
N PHE A 137 -24.18 12.19 -13.04
CA PHE A 137 -25.21 12.54 -12.08
C PHE A 137 -25.36 11.50 -10.97
N THR A 138 -24.94 10.27 -11.25
CA THR A 138 -25.30 9.14 -10.40
C THR A 138 -24.20 8.08 -10.46
N ILE A 139 -23.75 7.63 -9.31
CA ILE A 139 -22.86 6.47 -9.16
C ILE A 139 -23.70 5.21 -9.30
N SER A 140 -23.31 4.32 -10.20
CA SER A 140 -23.99 3.06 -10.47
C SER A 140 -23.66 1.97 -9.44
N GLU A 141 -24.50 0.94 -9.38
CA GLU A 141 -24.31 -0.24 -8.50
C GLU A 141 -22.96 -0.92 -8.74
N ASN A 142 -22.64 -1.21 -10.00
CA ASN A 142 -21.39 -1.88 -10.36
C ASN A 142 -20.16 -1.06 -9.95
N THR A 143 -20.24 0.28 -10.08
CA THR A 143 -19.16 1.16 -9.63
C THR A 143 -19.03 1.15 -8.12
N MET A 144 -20.12 1.12 -7.37
CA MET A 144 -20.11 1.03 -5.92
C MET A 144 -19.48 -0.29 -5.45
N VAL A 145 -19.86 -1.42 -6.04
CA VAL A 145 -19.26 -2.73 -5.75
C VAL A 145 -17.74 -2.71 -5.99
N SER A 146 -17.31 -2.15 -7.13
CA SER A 146 -15.89 -2.07 -7.47
C SER A 146 -15.12 -1.15 -6.50
N ALA A 147 -15.74 -0.03 -6.10
CA ALA A 147 -15.14 0.90 -5.14
C ALA A 147 -14.97 0.27 -3.74
N ILE A 148 -15.95 -0.49 -3.28
CA ILE A 148 -15.87 -1.24 -2.02
C ILE A 148 -14.72 -2.24 -2.08
N LYS A 149 -14.65 -3.07 -3.13
CA LYS A 149 -13.58 -4.06 -3.30
C LYS A 149 -12.18 -3.43 -3.29
N LEU A 150 -12.01 -2.31 -3.99
CA LEU A 150 -10.74 -1.59 -3.98
C LEU A 150 -10.42 -1.00 -2.60
N THR A 151 -11.42 -0.48 -1.90
CA THR A 151 -11.25 0.05 -0.55
C THR A 151 -10.84 -1.06 0.43
N GLU A 152 -11.48 -2.21 0.35
CA GLU A 152 -11.13 -3.40 1.15
C GLU A 152 -9.69 -3.83 0.88
N TYR A 153 -9.29 -3.93 -0.39
CA TYR A 153 -7.91 -4.24 -0.77
C TYR A 153 -6.91 -3.28 -0.12
N PHE A 154 -7.11 -1.97 -0.20
CA PHE A 154 -6.20 -1.00 0.42
C PHE A 154 -6.24 -1.07 1.96
N THR A 155 -7.40 -1.33 2.55
CA THR A 155 -7.57 -1.50 4.00
C THR A 155 -6.80 -2.73 4.50
N GLU A 156 -6.89 -3.85 3.79
CA GLU A 156 -6.13 -5.07 4.10
C GLU A 156 -4.62 -4.82 4.00
N ASN A 157 -4.17 -4.10 2.97
CA ASN A 157 -2.76 -3.73 2.84
C ASN A 157 -2.25 -2.87 4.00
N ILE A 158 -3.07 -1.95 4.53
CA ILE A 158 -2.71 -1.18 5.74
C ILE A 158 -2.53 -2.10 6.94
N PHE A 159 -3.44 -3.04 7.18
CA PHE A 159 -3.35 -3.97 8.31
C PHE A 159 -2.16 -4.90 8.16
N LYS A 160 -1.92 -5.43 6.96
CA LYS A 160 -0.78 -6.26 6.66
C LYS A 160 0.53 -5.50 6.91
N LEU A 161 0.67 -4.31 6.36
CA LEU A 161 1.83 -3.46 6.54
C LEU A 161 2.10 -3.17 8.03
N ARG A 162 1.06 -2.85 8.81
CA ARG A 162 1.18 -2.61 10.25
C ARG A 162 1.62 -3.85 11.01
N ARG A 163 1.09 -5.02 10.67
CA ARG A 163 1.49 -6.29 11.28
C ARG A 163 2.97 -6.56 11.02
N ASP A 164 3.40 -6.48 9.77
CA ASP A 164 4.77 -6.76 9.36
C ASP A 164 5.75 -5.78 10.05
N VAL A 165 5.39 -4.50 10.15
CA VAL A 165 6.19 -3.50 10.89
C VAL A 165 6.24 -3.81 12.38
N LEU A 166 5.14 -4.26 12.99
CA LEU A 166 5.13 -4.63 14.41
C LEU A 166 5.95 -5.90 14.67
N GLU A 167 5.95 -6.85 13.74
CA GLU A 167 6.80 -8.04 13.82
C GLU A 167 8.27 -7.64 13.72
N ILE A 168 8.66 -6.83 12.71
CA ILE A 168 10.02 -6.30 12.57
C ILE A 168 10.46 -5.51 13.81
N THR A 169 9.57 -4.74 14.44
CA THR A 169 9.91 -3.98 15.66
C THR A 169 10.06 -4.84 16.91
N LYS A 170 9.54 -6.06 16.91
CA LYS A 170 9.77 -7.05 17.97
C LYS A 170 11.02 -7.88 17.76
N MET A 171 11.53 -7.92 16.53
CA MET A 171 12.78 -8.60 16.22
C MET A 171 13.96 -7.92 16.92
N SER A 172 14.91 -8.71 17.41
CA SER A 172 16.19 -8.17 17.88
C SER A 172 16.94 -7.49 16.71
N LYS A 173 17.87 -6.59 17.03
CA LYS A 173 18.73 -6.02 15.99
C LYS A 173 19.49 -7.09 15.19
N GLN A 174 19.84 -8.18 15.84
CA GLN A 174 20.51 -9.33 15.21
C GLN A 174 19.56 -10.01 14.20
N ASP A 175 18.31 -10.25 14.55
CA ASP A 175 17.33 -10.88 13.64
C ASP A 175 17.04 -10.01 12.43
N VAL A 176 16.87 -8.68 12.63
CA VAL A 176 16.69 -7.73 11.54
C VAL A 176 17.88 -7.76 10.59
N TRP A 177 19.09 -7.71 11.12
CA TRP A 177 20.31 -7.79 10.32
C TRP A 177 20.40 -9.14 9.59
N TYR A 178 20.16 -10.26 10.29
CA TYR A 178 20.19 -11.60 9.72
C TYR A 178 19.22 -11.75 8.55
N SER A 179 18.00 -11.21 8.67
CA SER A 179 16.99 -11.28 7.61
C SER A 179 17.40 -10.57 6.31
N GLN A 180 18.25 -9.55 6.42
CA GLN A 180 18.71 -8.73 5.28
C GLN A 180 19.99 -9.25 4.62
N LEU A 181 20.67 -10.21 5.23
CA LEU A 181 21.84 -10.85 4.62
C LEU A 181 21.42 -11.70 3.40
N PRO A 182 22.30 -11.85 2.39
CA PRO A 182 22.06 -12.75 1.28
C PRO A 182 21.80 -14.19 1.74
N ASN A 183 20.95 -14.91 1.03
CA ASN A 183 20.71 -16.34 1.24
C ASN A 183 21.74 -17.24 0.51
N ILE A 184 22.76 -16.64 -0.05
CA ILE A 184 23.92 -17.24 -0.68
C ILE A 184 25.16 -16.90 0.10
N GLU A 185 26.32 -17.43 -0.27
CA GLU A 185 27.60 -17.07 0.33
C GLU A 185 27.82 -15.55 0.28
N PHE A 186 28.24 -14.96 1.39
CA PHE A 186 28.55 -13.53 1.52
C PHE A 186 29.83 -13.32 2.34
N THR A 187 30.44 -12.14 2.18
CA THR A 187 31.68 -11.76 2.86
C THR A 187 31.40 -10.97 4.14
N THR A 188 32.39 -10.92 5.04
CA THR A 188 32.36 -10.07 6.24
C THR A 188 32.09 -8.59 5.87
N ALA A 189 32.67 -8.10 4.77
CA ALA A 189 32.47 -6.73 4.32
C ALA A 189 31.00 -6.47 3.94
N GLN A 190 30.34 -7.40 3.26
CA GLN A 190 28.92 -7.32 2.96
C GLN A 190 28.06 -7.36 4.23
N ALA A 191 28.43 -8.20 5.20
CA ALA A 191 27.75 -8.25 6.50
C ALA A 191 27.84 -6.92 7.27
N TYR A 192 28.98 -6.24 7.24
CA TYR A 192 29.16 -4.92 7.84
C TYR A 192 28.34 -3.85 7.13
N GLU A 193 28.31 -3.86 5.81
CA GLU A 193 27.55 -2.88 5.04
C GLU A 193 26.03 -3.02 5.31
N VAL A 194 25.53 -4.25 5.34
CA VAL A 194 24.13 -4.52 5.73
C VAL A 194 23.86 -4.02 7.15
N ALA A 195 24.74 -4.27 8.10
CA ALA A 195 24.58 -3.83 9.49
C ALA A 195 24.58 -2.30 9.62
N LYS A 196 25.44 -1.61 8.86
CA LYS A 196 25.52 -0.16 8.82
C LYS A 196 24.22 0.46 8.27
N GLN A 197 23.67 -0.12 7.22
CA GLN A 197 22.47 0.36 6.56
C GLN A 197 21.18 0.08 7.36
N THR A 198 21.11 -1.08 8.03
CA THR A 198 19.85 -1.57 8.63
C THR A 198 19.75 -1.31 10.14
N VAL A 199 20.75 -1.70 10.92
CA VAL A 199 20.67 -1.72 12.40
C VAL A 199 21.62 -0.76 13.09
N LYS A 200 22.57 -0.16 12.37
CA LYS A 200 23.52 0.85 12.83
C LYS A 200 24.30 0.39 14.07
N VAL A 201 24.92 -0.79 14.01
CA VAL A 201 25.77 -1.36 15.05
C VAL A 201 27.24 -1.33 14.64
N SER A 202 28.15 -1.53 15.63
CA SER A 202 29.60 -1.58 15.40
C SER A 202 29.98 -2.87 14.66
N THR A 203 31.13 -2.84 13.97
CA THR A 203 31.76 -4.04 13.35
C THR A 203 31.99 -5.14 14.36
N ARG A 204 32.47 -4.79 15.56
CA ARG A 204 32.69 -5.74 16.67
C ARG A 204 31.40 -6.50 17.05
N THR A 205 30.25 -5.83 17.02
CA THR A 205 28.93 -6.47 17.27
C THR A 205 28.61 -7.47 16.17
N VAL A 206 28.86 -7.09 14.91
CA VAL A 206 28.65 -7.98 13.76
C VAL A 206 29.59 -9.20 13.83
N ASP A 207 30.85 -9.01 14.20
CA ASP A 207 31.79 -10.14 14.39
C ASP A 207 31.28 -11.14 15.44
N THR A 208 30.71 -10.62 16.53
CA THR A 208 30.08 -11.47 17.55
C THR A 208 28.88 -12.25 16.97
N TRP A 209 28.05 -11.62 16.15
CA TRP A 209 26.92 -12.28 15.52
C TRP A 209 27.36 -13.33 14.50
N LEU A 210 28.39 -13.08 13.70
CA LEU A 210 28.92 -14.01 12.71
C LEU A 210 29.56 -15.28 13.39
N THR A 211 29.82 -15.24 14.68
CA THR A 211 30.27 -16.42 15.43
C THR A 211 29.14 -17.27 16.01
N SER A 212 27.90 -16.85 15.83
CA SER A 212 26.71 -17.59 16.28
C SER A 212 26.48 -18.88 15.46
N LYS A 213 25.63 -19.75 15.97
CA LYS A 213 25.23 -20.99 15.29
C LYS A 213 24.45 -20.76 13.99
N ASP A 214 23.97 -19.54 13.78
CA ASP A 214 23.17 -19.16 12.62
C ASP A 214 23.98 -19.11 11.31
N PHE A 215 25.30 -19.29 11.39
CA PHE A 215 26.19 -19.20 10.23
C PHE A 215 27.14 -20.38 10.13
N ILE A 216 27.37 -20.80 8.89
CA ILE A 216 28.40 -21.75 8.49
C ILE A 216 29.52 -20.94 7.84
N LYS A 217 30.79 -21.17 8.28
CA LYS A 217 31.94 -20.57 7.62
C LYS A 217 32.12 -21.21 6.24
N GLY A 218 32.31 -20.38 5.24
CA GLY A 218 32.64 -20.82 3.90
C GLY A 218 34.09 -21.33 3.80
N ASP A 219 34.44 -21.90 2.64
CA ASP A 219 35.74 -22.52 2.37
C ASP A 219 36.92 -21.54 2.41
N THR A 220 36.68 -20.25 2.35
CA THR A 220 37.69 -19.18 2.44
C THR A 220 37.42 -18.29 3.65
N ASN A 221 38.50 -17.83 4.31
CA ASN A 221 38.42 -16.93 5.44
C ASN A 221 37.61 -15.67 5.11
N GLY A 222 36.67 -15.32 6.01
CA GLY A 222 35.81 -14.16 5.88
C GLY A 222 34.57 -14.36 4.99
N LYS A 223 34.26 -15.58 4.61
CA LYS A 223 33.03 -15.96 3.93
C LYS A 223 32.08 -16.75 4.82
N TYR A 224 30.79 -16.52 4.69
CA TYR A 224 29.73 -17.10 5.53
C TYR A 224 28.51 -17.46 4.70
N ILE A 225 27.78 -18.46 5.15
CA ILE A 225 26.49 -18.89 4.63
C ILE A 225 25.50 -18.96 5.78
N LYS A 226 24.25 -18.58 5.59
CA LYS A 226 23.20 -18.77 6.60
C LYS A 226 22.99 -20.27 6.85
N ASN A 227 22.88 -20.63 8.11
CA ASN A 227 22.48 -21.98 8.51
C ASN A 227 20.96 -22.04 8.58
N PHE A 228 20.32 -22.80 7.69
CA PHE A 228 18.86 -22.98 7.63
C PHE A 228 18.39 -24.23 8.37
N ASP A 229 19.28 -25.00 8.97
CA ASP A 229 18.97 -26.27 9.64
C ASP A 229 18.70 -26.12 11.16
N LEU A 230 18.36 -24.89 11.61
CA LEU A 230 18.06 -24.58 13.02
C LEU A 230 16.60 -24.25 13.23
#